data_479282a04d1467545e3493a4c09048a3
#
_entry.id   479282a04d1467545e3493a4c09048a3
#
_cell.length_a   1.000
_cell.length_b   1.000
_cell.length_c   1.000
_cell.angle_alpha   90.00
_cell.angle_beta   90.00
_cell.angle_gamma   90.00
#
_symmetry.space_group_name_H-M   'P 1'
#
loop_
_entity.id
_entity.type
_entity.pdbx_description
1 polymer ?
#
loop_
_entity_poly.entity_id
_entity_poly.type
_entity_poly.pdbx_seq_one_letter_code
_entity_poly.pdbx_strand_id
1 'polypeptide(L)'
;MITCVGSVFIDRVIKVNNIPHKPIKIIGHKIEKRLGGSATVASFTIAKLGACSEFVGRFGSDSDLKFIKSEFNKFNISFAKSQVIKNAHTSQSHILEDIKGERLLAAYND
;
A
#
# COMPACT_ATOMS: atom_id res chain seq x y z
N MET A 1 -22.46 -6.91 -2.25
CA MET A 1 -21.00 -6.91 -2.06
C MET A 1 -20.30 -6.42 -3.31
N ILE A 2 -19.34 -5.56 -3.14
CA ILE A 2 -18.52 -5.01 -4.25
C ILE A 2 -17.15 -5.66 -4.17
N THR A 3 -16.72 -6.27 -5.27
CA THR A 3 -15.42 -6.95 -5.35
C THR A 3 -14.43 -6.08 -6.12
N CYS A 4 -13.30 -5.78 -5.52
CA CYS A 4 -12.21 -5.06 -6.16
C CYS A 4 -11.07 -6.02 -6.46
N VAL A 5 -10.66 -6.08 -7.72
CA VAL A 5 -9.62 -7.01 -8.19
C VAL A 5 -8.40 -6.24 -8.64
N GLY A 6 -7.25 -6.56 -8.11
CA GLY A 6 -6.01 -5.90 -8.53
C GLY A 6 -4.86 -6.11 -7.56
N SER A 7 -3.95 -5.14 -7.54
CA SER A 7 -2.72 -5.22 -6.78
C SER A 7 -2.86 -4.62 -5.38
N VAL A 8 -2.05 -5.13 -4.48
CA VAL A 8 -1.76 -4.47 -3.20
C VAL A 8 -0.28 -4.07 -3.19
N PHE A 9 -0.02 -2.87 -2.74
CA PHE A 9 1.33 -2.34 -2.55
C PHE A 9 1.53 -1.96 -1.10
N ILE A 10 2.74 -2.13 -0.62
CA ILE A 10 3.17 -1.50 0.62
C ILE A 10 3.85 -0.19 0.26
N ASP A 11 3.25 0.91 0.68
CA ASP A 11 3.81 2.24 0.49
C ASP A 11 4.59 2.63 1.74
N ARG A 12 5.90 2.81 1.58
CA ARG A 12 6.79 3.33 2.62
C ARG A 12 7.05 4.79 2.32
N VAL A 13 6.49 5.66 3.14
CA VAL A 13 6.49 7.10 2.91
C VAL A 13 7.43 7.77 3.90
N ILE A 14 8.42 8.47 3.37
CA ILE A 14 9.31 9.32 4.18
C ILE A 14 8.92 10.77 3.93
N LYS A 15 8.52 11.44 5.00
CA LYS A 15 8.19 12.87 4.95
C LYS A 15 9.48 13.69 4.98
N VAL A 16 9.63 14.59 4.02
CA VAL A 16 10.78 15.46 3.87
C VAL A 16 10.32 16.90 3.72
N ASN A 17 11.22 17.86 3.92
CA ASN A 17 10.88 19.27 3.75
C ASN A 17 10.75 19.62 2.27
N ASN A 18 11.72 19.23 1.46
CA ASN A 18 11.74 19.49 0.03
C ASN A 18 12.28 18.26 -0.71
N ILE A 19 11.69 17.97 -1.87
CA ILE A 19 12.20 16.93 -2.77
C ILE A 19 13.33 17.55 -3.60
N PRO A 20 14.55 16.98 -3.56
CA PRO A 20 15.67 17.53 -4.31
C PRO A 20 15.54 17.25 -5.80
N HIS A 21 16.09 18.14 -6.63
CA HIS A 21 16.13 17.97 -8.08
C HIS A 21 17.48 17.44 -8.59
N LYS A 22 18.35 17.05 -7.69
CA LYS A 22 19.68 16.49 -8.01
C LYS A 22 20.01 15.37 -7.04
N PRO A 23 20.94 14.46 -7.38
CA PRO A 23 21.31 13.36 -6.52
C PRO A 23 22.02 13.88 -5.27
N ILE A 24 21.32 13.84 -4.15
CA ILE A 24 21.81 14.28 -2.86
C ILE A 24 21.14 13.43 -1.77
N LYS A 25 21.83 13.22 -0.67
CA LYS A 25 21.25 12.59 0.50
C LYS A 25 20.36 13.59 1.21
N ILE A 26 19.14 13.17 1.52
CA ILE A 26 18.23 13.95 2.37
C ILE A 26 17.77 13.10 3.54
N ILE A 27 17.44 13.76 4.64
CA ILE A 27 16.96 13.11 5.85
C ILE A 27 15.53 13.56 6.11
N GLY A 28 14.62 12.57 6.18
CA GLY A 28 13.24 12.85 6.50
C GLY A 28 13.00 12.98 8.00
N HIS A 29 11.85 13.50 8.35
CA HIS A 29 11.46 13.73 9.74
C HIS A 29 10.35 12.79 10.22
N LYS A 30 9.76 12.00 9.33
CA LYS A 30 8.71 11.03 9.66
C LYS A 30 8.70 9.91 8.64
N ILE A 31 8.39 8.70 9.09
CA ILE A 31 8.17 7.56 8.22
C ILE A 31 6.79 6.96 8.48
N GLU A 32 6.08 6.62 7.43
CA GLU A 32 4.77 5.99 7.49
C GLU A 32 4.73 4.76 6.59
N LYS A 33 3.86 3.82 6.95
CA LYS A 33 3.60 2.61 6.18
C LYS A 33 2.12 2.56 5.87
N ARG A 34 1.77 2.44 4.60
CA ARG A 34 0.38 2.44 4.13
C ARG A 34 0.17 1.32 3.14
N LEU A 35 -1.07 0.88 2.99
CA LEU A 35 -1.46 0.05 1.86
C LEU A 35 -1.78 0.93 0.66
N GLY A 36 -1.32 0.52 -0.52
CA GLY A 36 -1.58 1.18 -1.78
C GLY A 36 -2.07 0.20 -2.83
N GLY A 37 -2.19 0.69 -4.04
CA GLY A 37 -2.76 -0.02 -5.18
C GLY A 37 -4.21 0.38 -5.40
N SER A 38 -4.61 0.53 -6.66
CA SER A 38 -5.94 1.05 -7.01
C SER A 38 -7.08 0.22 -6.44
N ALA A 39 -7.00 -1.11 -6.57
CA ALA A 39 -8.03 -2.00 -6.04
C ALA A 39 -8.09 -1.99 -4.51
N THR A 40 -6.93 -1.88 -3.86
CA THR A 40 -6.84 -1.79 -2.41
C THR A 40 -7.50 -0.51 -1.92
N VAL A 41 -7.15 0.63 -2.49
CA VAL A 41 -7.74 1.93 -2.12
C VAL A 41 -9.24 1.92 -2.36
N ALA A 42 -9.70 1.35 -3.47
CA ALA A 42 -11.11 1.24 -3.78
C ALA A 42 -11.86 0.41 -2.73
N SER A 43 -11.33 -0.74 -2.33
CA SER A 43 -11.97 -1.60 -1.33
C SER A 43 -12.06 -0.93 0.05
N PHE A 44 -11.02 -0.20 0.45
CA PHE A 44 -11.06 0.57 1.70
C PHE A 44 -12.06 1.71 1.65
N THR A 45 -12.13 2.42 0.52
CA THR A 45 -13.08 3.51 0.33
C THR A 45 -14.53 3.01 0.42
N ILE A 46 -14.82 1.89 -0.25
CA ILE A 46 -16.15 1.27 -0.20
C ILE A 46 -16.52 0.89 1.22
N ALA A 47 -15.61 0.26 1.95
CA ALA A 47 -15.84 -0.13 3.34
C ALA A 47 -16.06 1.08 4.24
N LYS A 48 -15.30 2.14 4.08
CA LYS A 48 -15.44 3.37 4.86
C LYS A 48 -16.76 4.09 4.58
N LEU A 49 -17.32 3.91 3.39
CA LEU A 49 -18.64 4.46 3.03
C LEU A 49 -19.79 3.58 3.51
N GLY A 50 -19.50 2.48 4.19
CA GLY A 50 -20.52 1.64 4.83
C GLY A 50 -21.03 0.48 3.97
N ALA A 51 -20.44 0.22 2.81
CA ALA A 51 -20.83 -0.90 1.96
C ALA A 51 -19.92 -2.11 2.20
N CYS A 52 -20.43 -3.30 1.87
CA CYS A 52 -19.63 -4.53 1.91
C CYS A 52 -18.64 -4.56 0.75
N SER A 53 -17.40 -4.84 1.08
CA SER A 53 -16.29 -4.83 0.12
C SER A 53 -15.49 -6.13 0.26
N GLU A 54 -15.02 -6.62 -0.89
CA GLU A 54 -14.14 -7.78 -0.99
C GLU A 54 -12.95 -7.39 -1.87
N PHE A 55 -11.77 -7.81 -1.47
CA PHE A 55 -10.55 -7.65 -2.26
C PHE A 55 -10.09 -9.00 -2.79
N VAL A 56 -9.74 -9.05 -4.07
CA VAL A 56 -9.17 -10.24 -4.70
C VAL A 56 -7.88 -9.84 -5.41
N GLY A 57 -6.78 -10.41 -4.97
CA GLY A 57 -5.47 -10.13 -5.55
C GLY A 57 -4.44 -11.14 -5.11
N ARG A 58 -3.16 -10.77 -5.20
CA ARG A 58 -2.05 -11.61 -4.80
C ARG A 58 -1.21 -10.90 -3.77
N PHE A 59 -0.72 -11.66 -2.81
CA PHE A 59 0.20 -11.19 -1.78
C PHE A 59 1.50 -12.00 -1.87
N GLY A 60 2.61 -11.37 -1.56
CA GLY A 60 3.84 -12.08 -1.30
C GLY A 60 3.78 -12.81 0.05
N SER A 61 4.69 -13.75 0.24
CA SER A 61 4.83 -14.49 1.52
C SER A 61 5.88 -13.85 2.43
N ASP A 62 6.11 -12.56 2.29
CA ASP A 62 7.09 -11.82 3.07
C ASP A 62 6.52 -11.32 4.42
N SER A 63 7.35 -10.60 5.16
CA SER A 63 6.98 -10.09 6.48
C SER A 63 5.85 -9.06 6.45
N ASP A 64 5.56 -8.47 5.30
CA ASP A 64 4.49 -7.48 5.17
C ASP A 64 3.10 -8.11 5.11
N LEU A 65 3.01 -9.42 4.87
CA LEU A 65 1.71 -10.10 4.78
C LEU A 65 0.86 -9.92 6.05
N LYS A 66 1.48 -9.98 7.21
CA LYS A 66 0.79 -9.79 8.48
C LYS A 66 0.18 -8.40 8.60
N PHE A 67 0.91 -7.39 8.18
CA PHE A 67 0.43 -6.01 8.17
C PHE A 67 -0.76 -5.85 7.22
N ILE A 68 -0.68 -6.43 6.02
CA ILE A 68 -1.73 -6.38 5.01
C ILE A 68 -3.02 -7.00 5.56
N LYS A 69 -2.92 -8.21 6.11
CA LYS A 69 -4.08 -8.91 6.70
C LYS A 69 -4.71 -8.11 7.84
N SER A 70 -3.87 -7.52 8.69
CA SER A 70 -4.32 -6.70 9.81
C SER A 70 -5.11 -5.49 9.31
N GLU A 71 -4.64 -4.81 8.27
CA GLU A 71 -5.32 -3.63 7.73
C GLU A 71 -6.67 -3.98 7.10
N PHE A 72 -6.74 -5.05 6.32
CA PHE A 72 -8.01 -5.51 5.75
C PHE A 72 -9.01 -5.90 6.86
N ASN A 73 -8.54 -6.57 7.90
CA ASN A 73 -9.40 -7.01 9.00
C ASN A 73 -9.99 -5.83 9.80
N LYS A 74 -9.25 -4.72 9.93
CA LYS A 74 -9.76 -3.54 10.63
C LYS A 74 -11.04 -2.99 10.02
N PHE A 75 -11.24 -3.14 8.73
CA PHE A 75 -12.40 -2.64 8.01
C PHE A 75 -13.35 -3.74 7.55
N ASN A 76 -13.15 -4.96 8.04
CA ASN A 76 -13.97 -6.13 7.69
C ASN A 76 -14.02 -6.39 6.18
N ILE A 77 -12.91 -6.13 5.47
CA ILE A 77 -12.80 -6.40 4.05
C ILE A 77 -12.33 -7.85 3.89
N SER A 78 -13.14 -8.67 3.20
CA SER A 78 -12.75 -10.04 2.90
C SER A 78 -11.64 -10.09 1.86
N PHE A 79 -10.64 -10.93 2.10
CA PHE A 79 -9.58 -11.22 1.13
C PHE A 79 -9.43 -12.74 0.93
N ALA A 80 -10.46 -13.49 1.32
CA ALA A 80 -10.41 -14.96 1.32
C ALA A 80 -10.15 -15.59 -0.05
N LYS A 81 -10.53 -14.91 -1.12
CA LYS A 81 -10.30 -15.37 -2.49
C LYS A 81 -8.96 -14.95 -3.08
N SER A 82 -8.17 -14.21 -2.33
CA SER A 82 -6.83 -13.79 -2.74
C SER A 82 -5.83 -14.92 -2.55
N GLN A 83 -4.71 -14.84 -3.27
CA GLN A 83 -3.64 -15.84 -3.23
C GLN A 83 -2.41 -15.29 -2.53
N VAL A 84 -1.79 -16.12 -1.71
CA VAL A 84 -0.45 -15.87 -1.17
C VAL A 84 0.53 -16.63 -2.04
N ILE A 85 1.45 -15.93 -2.68
CA ILE A 85 2.44 -16.52 -3.58
C ILE A 85 3.69 -16.83 -2.79
N LYS A 86 4.03 -18.11 -2.72
CA LYS A 86 5.21 -18.59 -1.99
C LYS A 86 6.49 -18.06 -2.64
N ASN A 87 7.42 -17.60 -1.81
CA ASN A 87 8.72 -17.04 -2.22
C ASN A 87 8.63 -15.78 -3.08
N ALA A 88 7.49 -15.13 -3.09
CA ALA A 88 7.32 -13.83 -3.74
C ALA A 88 7.35 -12.70 -2.70
N HIS A 89 7.76 -11.53 -3.15
CA HIS A 89 7.67 -10.31 -2.35
C HIS A 89 6.39 -9.57 -2.68
N THR A 90 5.79 -8.95 -1.69
CA THR A 90 4.69 -8.02 -1.93
C THR A 90 5.25 -6.80 -2.67
N SER A 91 4.52 -6.32 -3.66
CA SER A 91 4.88 -5.09 -4.38
C SER A 91 4.99 -3.94 -3.40
N GLN A 92 5.96 -3.06 -3.61
CA GLN A 92 6.20 -1.96 -2.69
C GLN A 92 6.59 -0.69 -3.42
N SER A 93 6.28 0.43 -2.81
CA SER A 93 6.71 1.75 -3.26
C SER A 93 7.45 2.45 -2.14
N HIS A 94 8.54 3.11 -2.51
CA HIS A 94 9.28 3.99 -1.63
C HIS A 94 9.00 5.41 -2.07
N ILE A 95 8.47 6.22 -1.17
CA ILE A 95 7.89 7.51 -1.49
C ILE A 95 8.55 8.59 -0.64
N LEU A 96 9.02 9.65 -1.29
CA LEU A 96 9.34 10.92 -0.62
C LEU A 96 8.14 11.84 -0.82
N GLU A 97 7.67 12.43 0.27
CA GLU A 97 6.55 13.36 0.23
C GLU A 97 6.95 14.64 0.96
N ASP A 98 6.86 15.78 0.29
CA ASP A 98 7.24 17.05 0.90
C ASP A 98 6.06 17.76 1.56
N ILE A 99 6.34 18.92 2.15
CA ILE A 99 5.32 19.69 2.88
C ILE A 99 4.22 20.26 1.98
N LYS A 100 4.45 20.31 0.67
CA LYS A 100 3.47 20.78 -0.31
C LYS A 100 2.62 19.65 -0.88
N GLY A 101 2.92 18.40 -0.49
CA GLY A 101 2.23 17.23 -1.01
C GLY A 101 2.81 16.69 -2.31
N GLU A 102 3.93 17.23 -2.80
CA GLU A 102 4.63 16.67 -3.94
C GLU A 102 5.28 15.35 -3.56
N ARG A 103 5.34 14.42 -4.50
CA ARG A 103 5.79 13.05 -4.26
C ARG A 103 6.76 12.59 -5.32
N LEU A 104 7.79 11.88 -4.86
CA LEU A 104 8.70 11.14 -5.72
C LEU A 104 8.61 9.67 -5.33
N LEU A 105 8.29 8.81 -6.29
CA LEU A 105 8.03 7.40 -6.04
C LEU A 105 9.02 6.52 -6.79
N ALA A 106 9.48 5.46 -6.13
CA ALA A 106 10.14 4.34 -6.76
C ALA A 106 9.38 3.08 -6.38
N ALA A 107 8.89 2.35 -7.37
CA ALA A 107 8.05 1.18 -7.14
C ALA A 107 8.75 -0.10 -7.60
N TYR A 108 8.59 -1.15 -6.81
CA TYR A 108 9.02 -2.50 -7.16
C TYR A 108 7.77 -3.38 -7.22
N ASN A 109 7.53 -3.97 -8.38
CA ASN A 109 6.38 -4.82 -8.63
C ASN A 109 6.87 -6.24 -8.89
N ASP A 110 6.58 -7.14 -7.97
CA ASP A 110 6.99 -8.55 -8.09
C ASP A 110 5.94 -9.39 -8.85
#